data_b3f31e0cac933ac05ec583d91b32ca75
#
_entry.id   b3f31e0cac933ac05ec583d91b32ca75
#
_cell.length_a   1.000
_cell.length_b   1.000
_cell.length_c   1.000
_cell.angle_alpha   90.00
_cell.angle_beta   90.00
_cell.angle_gamma   90.00
#
_symmetry.space_group_name_H-M   'P 1'
#
loop_
_entity.id
_entity.type
_entity.pdbx_description
1 polymer ?
#
loop_
_entity_poly.entity_id
_entity_poly.type
_entity_poly.pdbx_seq_one_letter_code
_entity_poly.pdbx_strand_id
1 'polypeptide(L)'
;MDVMMNLTKNLTNDAQYNCDTSSSKTFQFYLWGIVANIISAYGIIGNIISIIVLRHRIMQNSTSYYLISLAIYDTIVLLSMSLFLAIPTIYLEKGDLEDYYYAYQYMHPFCYPVALFAQTGTIYTTMAFTIERYIAVCRPLEAANTCTLSRTKRVICLIFVASLVYNFPRFLESQTTEYIDPKTNRTLPQIQLTQIGLNQVFQQVYFIYLNLFIMFLLPFSFLAVLNVQLIRAVKVARNARIKMSTSASKEANLTVMLIAVIMVFLVCQLPSIADNILWTIFDMKQLHCSIHYIRFTTISNLMVVINSAVNFILYCLFGKRFRKVFIKIFCKWKKKEPQFKYIMYDSVVINTGSRRIMNQTKFYDTDSTFV
;
A
#
# COMPACT_ATOMS: atom_id res chain seq x y z
N MET A 1 -0.94 15.83 -0.89
CA MET A 1 -0.77 15.73 0.59
C MET A 1 -0.60 17.09 1.24
N ASP A 2 -0.09 18.05 0.54
CA ASP A 2 -0.07 19.47 0.92
C ASP A 2 -1.45 20.15 0.96
N VAL A 3 -2.47 19.50 0.40
CA VAL A 3 -3.89 19.91 0.52
C VAL A 3 -4.39 19.91 1.98
N MET A 4 -3.83 19.05 2.87
CA MET A 4 -4.19 19.13 4.29
C MET A 4 -3.72 20.42 4.95
N MET A 5 -2.50 20.85 4.67
CA MET A 5 -2.00 22.14 5.14
C MET A 5 -2.79 23.30 4.53
N ASN A 6 -3.39 23.08 3.38
CA ASN A 6 -4.19 24.06 2.65
C ASN A 6 -5.65 24.13 3.11
N LEU A 7 -6.25 22.98 3.52
CA LEU A 7 -7.60 23.03 4.11
C LEU A 7 -7.61 23.85 5.41
N THR A 8 -6.55 23.74 6.22
CA THR A 8 -6.44 24.55 7.44
C THR A 8 -6.01 25.98 7.18
N LYS A 9 -5.13 26.23 6.20
CA LYS A 9 -4.81 27.61 5.76
C LYS A 9 -6.00 28.29 5.07
N ASN A 10 -6.85 27.54 4.36
CA ASN A 10 -8.01 28.12 3.68
C ASN A 10 -9.04 28.68 4.66
N LEU A 11 -9.22 28.09 5.85
CA LEU A 11 -10.15 28.64 6.85
C LEU A 11 -9.67 29.95 7.46
N THR A 12 -8.35 30.19 7.49
CA THR A 12 -7.78 31.44 8.04
C THR A 12 -7.37 32.42 6.96
N ASN A 13 -7.07 31.93 5.74
CA ASN A 13 -6.61 32.75 4.62
C ASN A 13 -7.74 33.12 3.63
N ASP A 14 -8.91 32.46 3.66
CA ASP A 14 -10.08 32.92 2.88
C ASP A 14 -10.46 34.35 3.25
N ALA A 15 -10.24 34.77 4.50
CA ALA A 15 -10.36 36.15 4.93
C ALA A 15 -9.23 37.05 4.38
N GLN A 16 -8.08 36.47 4.03
CA GLN A 16 -6.90 37.24 3.58
C GLN A 16 -6.76 37.27 2.05
N TYR A 17 -7.36 36.32 1.29
CA TYR A 17 -7.15 36.24 -0.16
C TYR A 17 -8.40 36.41 -1.03
N ASN A 18 -9.60 36.56 -0.48
CA ASN A 18 -10.86 36.74 -1.26
C ASN A 18 -11.02 35.69 -2.41
N CYS A 19 -10.61 34.44 -2.21
CA CYS A 19 -10.77 33.40 -3.22
C CYS A 19 -12.17 32.78 -3.12
N ASP A 20 -12.96 32.79 -4.19
CA ASP A 20 -14.21 32.01 -4.25
C ASP A 20 -13.91 30.52 -4.48
N THR A 21 -13.86 29.76 -3.40
CA THR A 21 -13.59 28.32 -3.40
C THR A 21 -14.85 27.46 -3.17
N SER A 22 -16.04 28.05 -3.11
CA SER A 22 -17.29 27.37 -2.77
C SER A 22 -17.57 26.14 -3.65
N SER A 23 -17.43 26.28 -4.98
CA SER A 23 -17.59 25.17 -5.92
C SER A 23 -16.55 24.04 -5.73
N SER A 24 -15.40 24.35 -5.17
CA SER A 24 -14.36 23.34 -4.87
C SER A 24 -14.67 22.60 -3.57
N LYS A 25 -15.29 23.22 -2.57
CA LYS A 25 -15.68 22.58 -1.31
C LYS A 25 -16.69 21.45 -1.57
N THR A 26 -17.72 21.72 -2.36
CA THR A 26 -18.70 20.72 -2.77
C THR A 26 -18.06 19.56 -3.55
N PHE A 27 -17.16 19.85 -4.49
CA PHE A 27 -16.41 18.83 -5.21
C PHE A 27 -15.54 17.95 -4.27
N GLN A 28 -14.83 18.57 -3.34
CA GLN A 28 -14.04 17.88 -2.33
C GLN A 28 -14.91 17.01 -1.42
N PHE A 29 -16.07 17.51 -0.99
CA PHE A 29 -17.01 16.73 -0.18
C PHE A 29 -17.44 15.43 -0.88
N TYR A 30 -17.88 15.49 -2.13
CA TYR A 30 -18.28 14.27 -2.85
C TYR A 30 -17.10 13.32 -3.07
N LEU A 31 -15.96 13.85 -3.50
CA LEU A 31 -14.83 13.01 -3.86
C LEU A 31 -14.09 12.47 -2.62
N TRP A 32 -13.86 13.31 -1.62
CA TRP A 32 -13.18 12.93 -0.37
C TRP A 32 -14.15 12.42 0.69
N GLY A 33 -15.15 13.20 1.03
CA GLY A 33 -16.08 12.85 2.10
C GLY A 33 -16.86 11.55 1.84
N ILE A 34 -17.13 11.21 0.57
CA ILE A 34 -17.90 10.01 0.21
C ILE A 34 -17.02 8.97 -0.49
N VAL A 35 -16.52 9.28 -1.70
CA VAL A 35 -15.86 8.28 -2.56
C VAL A 35 -14.58 7.75 -1.92
N ALA A 36 -13.70 8.63 -1.41
CA ALA A 36 -12.45 8.22 -0.79
C ALA A 36 -12.68 7.39 0.49
N ASN A 37 -13.70 7.70 1.31
CA ASN A 37 -14.05 6.91 2.49
C ASN A 37 -14.52 5.50 2.12
N ILE A 38 -15.36 5.35 1.08
CA ILE A 38 -15.80 4.03 0.62
C ILE A 38 -14.61 3.21 0.12
N ILE A 39 -13.73 3.81 -0.69
CA ILE A 39 -12.53 3.13 -1.20
C ILE A 39 -11.58 2.77 -0.05
N SER A 40 -11.40 3.66 0.93
CA SER A 40 -10.54 3.40 2.09
C SER A 40 -11.07 2.25 2.93
N ALA A 41 -12.36 2.22 3.25
CA ALA A 41 -12.98 1.12 3.99
C ALA A 41 -12.80 -0.23 3.27
N TYR A 42 -13.07 -0.26 1.96
CA TYR A 42 -12.83 -1.44 1.12
C TYR A 42 -11.35 -1.86 1.14
N GLY A 43 -10.43 -0.90 0.97
CA GLY A 43 -8.99 -1.15 0.94
C GLY A 43 -8.45 -1.69 2.27
N ILE A 44 -8.91 -1.13 3.40
CA ILE A 44 -8.52 -1.61 4.75
C ILE A 44 -8.94 -3.07 4.94
N ILE A 45 -10.20 -3.40 4.60
CA ILE A 45 -10.69 -4.79 4.68
C ILE A 45 -9.86 -5.69 3.76
N GLY A 46 -9.60 -5.27 2.52
CA GLY A 46 -8.79 -6.02 1.56
C GLY A 46 -7.34 -6.25 2.03
N ASN A 47 -6.71 -5.25 2.64
CA ASN A 47 -5.36 -5.35 3.19
C ASN A 47 -5.32 -6.29 4.40
N ILE A 48 -6.29 -6.24 5.31
CA ILE A 48 -6.41 -7.18 6.43
C ILE A 48 -6.55 -8.63 5.92
N ILE A 49 -7.44 -8.87 4.97
CA ILE A 49 -7.61 -10.19 4.34
C ILE A 49 -6.30 -10.63 3.68
N SER A 50 -5.60 -9.72 2.98
CA SER A 50 -4.31 -10.01 2.35
C SER A 50 -3.26 -10.45 3.35
N ILE A 51 -3.16 -9.77 4.51
CA ILE A 51 -2.24 -10.15 5.59
C ILE A 51 -2.55 -11.55 6.11
N ILE A 52 -3.84 -11.88 6.35
CA ILE A 52 -4.27 -13.20 6.83
C ILE A 52 -3.86 -14.30 5.83
N VAL A 53 -4.14 -14.09 4.53
CA VAL A 53 -3.81 -15.06 3.47
C VAL A 53 -2.29 -15.21 3.30
N LEU A 54 -1.54 -14.11 3.28
CA LEU A 54 -0.09 -14.12 3.08
C LEU A 54 0.67 -14.72 4.26
N ARG A 55 0.12 -14.65 5.48
CA ARG A 55 0.69 -15.32 6.68
C ARG A 55 0.46 -16.82 6.73
N HIS A 56 -0.39 -17.37 5.88
CA HIS A 56 -0.63 -18.82 5.83
C HIS A 56 0.64 -19.59 5.43
N ARG A 57 0.90 -20.75 6.04
CA ARG A 57 2.14 -21.55 5.86
C ARG A 57 2.52 -21.81 4.40
N ILE A 58 1.54 -22.02 3.53
CA ILE A 58 1.75 -22.26 2.08
C ILE A 58 2.31 -21.03 1.36
N MET A 59 2.07 -19.82 1.90
CA MET A 59 2.48 -18.54 1.31
C MET A 59 3.77 -17.96 1.88
N GLN A 60 4.33 -18.58 2.93
CA GLN A 60 5.53 -18.08 3.61
C GLN A 60 6.77 -18.17 2.70
N ASN A 61 7.11 -17.05 2.09
CA ASN A 61 8.34 -16.82 1.32
C ASN A 61 8.78 -15.36 1.48
N SER A 62 9.97 -15.05 1.02
CA SER A 62 10.55 -13.69 1.06
C SER A 62 9.59 -12.63 0.52
N THR A 63 9.00 -12.84 -0.64
CA THR A 63 8.04 -11.92 -1.27
C THR A 63 6.80 -11.68 -0.40
N SER A 64 6.27 -12.70 0.26
CA SER A 64 5.08 -12.53 1.10
C SER A 64 5.34 -11.60 2.28
N TYR A 65 6.56 -11.55 2.82
CA TYR A 65 6.91 -10.61 3.88
C TYR A 65 6.91 -9.16 3.38
N TYR A 66 7.41 -8.89 2.17
CA TYR A 66 7.28 -7.54 1.58
C TYR A 66 5.82 -7.17 1.34
N LEU A 67 5.00 -8.10 0.82
CA LEU A 67 3.58 -7.83 0.59
C LEU A 67 2.78 -7.62 1.88
N ILE A 68 3.16 -8.30 2.98
CA ILE A 68 2.58 -8.05 4.31
C ILE A 68 2.98 -6.66 4.80
N SER A 69 4.27 -6.29 4.70
CA SER A 69 4.75 -4.96 5.06
C SER A 69 4.04 -3.87 4.25
N LEU A 70 3.88 -4.08 2.95
CA LEU A 70 3.14 -3.19 2.06
C LEU A 70 1.68 -3.02 2.53
N ALA A 71 0.97 -4.12 2.81
CA ALA A 71 -0.41 -4.06 3.28
C ALA A 71 -0.57 -3.35 4.63
N ILE A 72 0.44 -3.42 5.52
CA ILE A 72 0.45 -2.68 6.78
C ILE A 72 0.60 -1.18 6.51
N TYR A 73 1.58 -0.76 5.71
CA TYR A 73 1.77 0.65 5.35
C TYR A 73 0.54 1.21 4.63
N ASP A 74 -0.01 0.49 3.66
CA ASP A 74 -1.22 0.89 2.93
C ASP A 74 -2.43 1.04 3.86
N THR A 75 -2.56 0.18 4.86
CA THR A 75 -3.63 0.31 5.87
C THR A 75 -3.47 1.60 6.68
N ILE A 76 -2.23 1.95 7.08
CA ILE A 76 -1.95 3.21 7.80
C ILE A 76 -2.26 4.41 6.89
N VAL A 77 -1.85 4.37 5.61
CA VAL A 77 -2.18 5.44 4.64
C VAL A 77 -3.70 5.60 4.51
N LEU A 78 -4.45 4.52 4.29
CA LEU A 78 -5.91 4.57 4.11
C LEU A 78 -6.63 5.09 5.35
N LEU A 79 -6.23 4.64 6.56
CA LEU A 79 -6.77 5.15 7.82
C LEU A 79 -6.49 6.64 7.96
N SER A 80 -5.25 7.06 7.72
CA SER A 80 -4.86 8.46 7.82
C SER A 80 -5.60 9.34 6.81
N MET A 81 -5.73 8.89 5.55
CA MET A 81 -6.46 9.63 4.52
C MET A 81 -7.95 9.74 4.84
N SER A 82 -8.57 8.69 5.37
CA SER A 82 -9.97 8.71 5.79
C SER A 82 -10.18 9.65 6.97
N LEU A 83 -9.43 9.45 8.05
CA LEU A 83 -9.62 10.22 9.30
C LEU A 83 -9.21 11.69 9.17
N PHE A 84 -8.09 11.98 8.51
CA PHE A 84 -7.50 13.33 8.53
C PHE A 84 -7.71 14.14 7.27
N LEU A 85 -8.23 13.55 6.20
CA LEU A 85 -8.54 14.28 4.98
C LEU A 85 -10.03 14.19 4.64
N ALA A 86 -10.58 12.98 4.63
CA ALA A 86 -11.92 12.76 4.12
C ALA A 86 -13.01 13.20 5.12
N ILE A 87 -12.94 12.77 6.38
CA ILE A 87 -13.95 13.12 7.39
C ILE A 87 -14.02 14.63 7.67
N PRO A 88 -12.90 15.37 7.81
CA PRO A 88 -12.96 16.83 8.01
C PRO A 88 -13.69 17.60 6.90
N THR A 89 -13.71 17.08 5.65
CA THR A 89 -14.45 17.74 4.56
C THR A 89 -15.96 17.73 4.78
N ILE A 90 -16.49 16.82 5.61
CA ILE A 90 -17.92 16.75 5.95
C ILE A 90 -18.29 17.98 6.78
N TYR A 91 -17.50 18.31 7.81
CA TYR A 91 -17.70 19.52 8.60
C TYR A 91 -17.63 20.79 7.75
N LEU A 92 -16.63 20.87 6.88
CA LEU A 92 -16.40 22.05 6.04
C LEU A 92 -17.55 22.35 5.05
N GLU A 93 -18.29 21.32 4.63
CA GLU A 93 -19.42 21.48 3.69
C GLU A 93 -20.76 21.51 4.39
N LYS A 94 -20.98 20.67 5.41
CA LYS A 94 -22.28 20.47 6.07
C LYS A 94 -22.39 21.08 7.46
N GLY A 95 -21.27 21.39 8.11
CA GLY A 95 -21.23 21.79 9.52
C GLY A 95 -21.40 20.64 10.50
N ASP A 96 -21.59 19.41 10.01
CA ASP A 96 -21.70 18.22 10.86
C ASP A 96 -20.33 17.78 11.39
N LEU A 97 -20.31 17.07 12.53
CA LEU A 97 -19.09 16.54 13.16
C LEU A 97 -18.16 17.64 13.71
N GLU A 98 -18.70 18.73 14.28
CA GLU A 98 -17.94 19.84 14.85
C GLU A 98 -16.92 19.38 15.89
N ASP A 99 -17.33 18.54 16.84
CA ASP A 99 -16.44 18.00 17.90
C ASP A 99 -15.29 17.20 17.31
N TYR A 100 -15.56 16.41 16.26
CA TYR A 100 -14.51 15.68 15.55
C TYR A 100 -13.54 16.62 14.86
N TYR A 101 -14.04 17.68 14.22
CA TYR A 101 -13.19 18.65 13.54
C TYR A 101 -12.25 19.39 14.52
N TYR A 102 -12.71 19.70 15.72
CA TYR A 102 -11.84 20.29 16.76
C TYR A 102 -10.82 19.28 17.28
N ALA A 103 -11.24 18.04 17.57
CA ALA A 103 -10.31 16.98 17.95
C ALA A 103 -9.25 16.71 16.86
N TYR A 104 -9.64 16.79 15.60
CA TYR A 104 -8.74 16.66 14.45
C TYR A 104 -7.62 17.73 14.48
N GLN A 105 -7.92 18.98 14.85
CA GLN A 105 -6.91 20.05 14.93
C GLN A 105 -5.78 19.71 15.93
N TYR A 106 -6.11 19.05 17.04
CA TYR A 106 -5.10 18.61 18.01
C TYR A 106 -4.33 17.36 17.55
N MET A 107 -4.96 16.46 16.82
CA MET A 107 -4.34 15.20 16.39
C MET A 107 -3.45 15.37 15.14
N HIS A 108 -3.75 16.36 14.30
CA HIS A 108 -3.09 16.56 13.01
C HIS A 108 -1.56 16.65 13.09
N PRO A 109 -0.93 17.44 14.00
CA PRO A 109 0.53 17.57 14.05
C PRO A 109 1.27 16.25 14.28
N PHE A 110 0.59 15.25 14.87
CA PHE A 110 1.14 13.92 15.11
C PHE A 110 0.77 12.92 14.02
N CYS A 111 -0.47 12.93 13.59
CA CYS A 111 -1.00 11.91 12.67
C CYS A 111 -0.62 12.15 11.23
N TYR A 112 -0.44 13.41 10.82
CA TYR A 112 0.02 13.76 9.49
C TYR A 112 1.43 13.22 9.18
N PRO A 113 2.45 13.40 10.04
CA PRO A 113 3.76 12.77 9.84
C PRO A 113 3.72 11.24 9.79
N VAL A 114 2.80 10.59 10.54
CA VAL A 114 2.60 9.13 10.48
C VAL A 114 2.08 8.70 9.12
N ALA A 115 1.18 9.47 8.50
CA ALA A 115 0.71 9.21 7.14
C ALA A 115 1.85 9.28 6.11
N LEU A 116 2.71 10.31 6.24
CA LEU A 116 3.89 10.49 5.37
C LEU A 116 4.92 9.38 5.55
N PHE A 117 5.18 8.99 6.79
CA PHE A 117 6.01 7.84 7.11
C PHE A 117 5.49 6.56 6.44
N ALA A 118 4.19 6.28 6.54
CA ALA A 118 3.60 5.11 5.93
C ALA A 118 3.66 5.16 4.39
N GLN A 119 3.43 6.32 3.78
CA GLN A 119 3.56 6.50 2.33
C GLN A 119 5.00 6.28 1.86
N THR A 120 6.00 6.78 2.61
CA THR A 120 7.41 6.50 2.33
C THR A 120 7.69 5.00 2.41
N GLY A 121 7.18 4.33 3.45
CA GLY A 121 7.29 2.89 3.63
C GLY A 121 6.68 2.09 2.48
N THR A 122 5.50 2.48 1.98
CA THR A 122 4.85 1.88 0.80
C THR A 122 5.73 1.97 -0.44
N ILE A 123 6.28 3.15 -0.74
CA ILE A 123 7.13 3.40 -1.92
C ILE A 123 8.39 2.53 -1.87
N TYR A 124 9.14 2.58 -0.77
CA TYR A 124 10.40 1.86 -0.64
C TYR A 124 10.22 0.34 -0.47
N THR A 125 9.12 -0.11 0.14
CA THR A 125 8.77 -1.54 0.16
C THR A 125 8.45 -2.04 -1.25
N THR A 126 7.72 -1.27 -2.06
CA THR A 126 7.45 -1.57 -3.47
C THR A 126 8.74 -1.64 -4.27
N MET A 127 9.68 -0.73 -4.05
CA MET A 127 11.00 -0.76 -4.69
C MET A 127 11.79 -2.00 -4.27
N ALA A 128 11.85 -2.32 -2.99
CA ALA A 128 12.61 -3.46 -2.46
C ALA A 128 12.09 -4.80 -3.02
N PHE A 129 10.77 -5.03 -3.03
CA PHE A 129 10.25 -6.26 -3.60
C PHE A 129 10.41 -6.33 -5.12
N THR A 130 10.42 -5.19 -5.83
CA THR A 130 10.71 -5.15 -7.28
C THR A 130 12.15 -5.57 -7.57
N ILE A 131 13.11 -5.10 -6.77
CA ILE A 131 14.52 -5.52 -6.84
C ILE A 131 14.61 -7.04 -6.59
N GLU A 132 13.93 -7.54 -5.55
CA GLU A 132 13.93 -8.99 -5.27
C GLU A 132 13.37 -9.79 -6.44
N ARG A 133 12.29 -9.31 -7.08
CA ARG A 133 11.71 -9.98 -8.25
C ARG A 133 12.63 -9.93 -9.46
N TYR A 134 13.29 -8.81 -9.68
CA TYR A 134 14.31 -8.70 -10.72
C TYR A 134 15.45 -9.72 -10.53
N ILE A 135 15.98 -9.82 -9.32
CA ILE A 135 17.05 -10.80 -9.01
C ILE A 135 16.52 -12.23 -9.21
N ALA A 136 15.32 -12.56 -8.71
CA ALA A 136 14.74 -13.89 -8.81
C ALA A 136 14.48 -14.33 -10.27
N VAL A 137 14.14 -13.41 -11.17
CA VAL A 137 13.79 -13.72 -12.56
C VAL A 137 14.99 -13.59 -13.50
N CYS A 138 15.78 -12.52 -13.34
CA CYS A 138 16.88 -12.21 -14.25
C CYS A 138 18.23 -12.81 -13.82
N ARG A 139 18.40 -13.12 -12.50
CA ARG A 139 19.62 -13.65 -11.92
C ARG A 139 19.37 -14.85 -11.00
N PRO A 140 18.80 -15.96 -11.51
CA PRO A 140 18.33 -17.07 -10.67
C PRO A 140 19.42 -17.74 -9.85
N LEU A 141 20.68 -17.73 -10.31
CA LEU A 141 21.81 -18.30 -9.55
C LEU A 141 22.15 -17.44 -8.31
N GLU A 142 22.03 -16.12 -8.40
CA GLU A 142 22.25 -15.22 -7.27
C GLU A 142 21.05 -15.20 -6.32
N ALA A 143 19.85 -15.49 -6.83
CA ALA A 143 18.62 -15.44 -6.08
C ALA A 143 18.60 -16.38 -4.86
N ALA A 144 19.19 -17.58 -4.99
CA ALA A 144 19.28 -18.56 -3.92
C ALA A 144 19.96 -17.99 -2.65
N ASN A 145 21.00 -17.18 -2.83
CA ASN A 145 21.76 -16.58 -1.75
C ASN A 145 21.26 -15.18 -1.34
N THR A 146 20.53 -14.49 -2.24
CA THR A 146 20.14 -13.10 -2.04
C THR A 146 18.69 -12.97 -1.55
N CYS A 147 17.76 -13.78 -2.06
CA CYS A 147 16.33 -13.70 -1.72
C CYS A 147 15.98 -14.58 -0.50
N THR A 148 16.65 -14.34 0.64
CA THR A 148 16.44 -15.10 1.87
C THR A 148 15.53 -14.36 2.86
N LEU A 149 14.77 -15.10 3.68
CA LEU A 149 13.88 -14.52 4.69
C LEU A 149 14.60 -13.59 5.68
N SER A 150 15.81 -13.95 6.11
CA SER A 150 16.60 -13.14 7.03
C SER A 150 17.00 -11.80 6.40
N ARG A 151 17.36 -11.79 5.11
CA ARG A 151 17.69 -10.57 4.37
C ARG A 151 16.46 -9.70 4.17
N THR A 152 15.34 -10.29 3.81
CA THR A 152 14.05 -9.59 3.65
C THR A 152 13.64 -8.88 4.94
N LYS A 153 13.70 -9.56 6.09
CA LYS A 153 13.38 -8.94 7.39
C LYS A 153 14.29 -7.76 7.72
N ARG A 154 15.60 -7.88 7.43
CA ARG A 154 16.56 -6.77 7.62
C ARG A 154 16.23 -5.59 6.71
N VAL A 155 15.91 -5.83 5.43
CA VAL A 155 15.52 -4.76 4.49
C VAL A 155 14.24 -4.07 4.94
N ILE A 156 13.22 -4.81 5.37
CA ILE A 156 11.97 -4.23 5.90
C ILE A 156 12.26 -3.36 7.14
N CYS A 157 13.11 -3.83 8.05
CA CYS A 157 13.52 -3.06 9.23
C CYS A 157 14.27 -1.78 8.83
N LEU A 158 15.19 -1.86 7.85
CA LEU A 158 15.90 -0.69 7.33
C LEU A 158 14.96 0.32 6.67
N ILE A 159 13.98 -0.14 5.90
CA ILE A 159 12.94 0.73 5.31
C ILE A 159 12.16 1.43 6.41
N PHE A 160 11.74 0.71 7.45
CA PHE A 160 11.03 1.27 8.59
C PHE A 160 11.83 2.40 9.25
N VAL A 161 13.07 2.13 9.62
CA VAL A 161 13.96 3.12 10.28
C VAL A 161 14.24 4.30 9.35
N ALA A 162 14.59 4.05 8.09
CA ALA A 162 14.86 5.11 7.12
C ALA A 162 13.63 6.00 6.87
N SER A 163 12.43 5.41 6.75
CA SER A 163 11.18 6.15 6.60
C SER A 163 10.88 7.00 7.82
N LEU A 164 11.15 6.49 9.04
CA LEU A 164 10.95 7.24 10.28
C LEU A 164 11.92 8.42 10.37
N VAL A 165 13.21 8.20 10.12
CA VAL A 165 14.24 9.25 10.16
C VAL A 165 13.95 10.33 9.11
N TYR A 166 13.62 9.93 7.89
CA TYR A 166 13.27 10.87 6.81
C TYR A 166 12.07 11.75 7.16
N ASN A 167 11.03 11.19 7.78
CA ASN A 167 9.81 11.93 8.10
C ASN A 167 9.83 12.56 9.50
N PHE A 168 10.90 12.37 10.29
CA PHE A 168 11.01 12.95 11.64
C PHE A 168 10.84 14.48 11.66
N PRO A 169 11.45 15.27 10.74
CA PRO A 169 11.28 16.72 10.72
C PRO A 169 9.82 17.18 10.53
N ARG A 170 8.95 16.34 9.97
CA ARG A 170 7.52 16.64 9.80
C ARG A 170 6.76 16.78 11.12
N PHE A 171 7.23 16.10 12.20
CA PHE A 171 6.65 16.25 13.52
C PHE A 171 6.93 17.62 14.16
N LEU A 172 7.93 18.33 13.63
CA LEU A 172 8.32 19.65 14.09
C LEU A 172 7.77 20.77 13.21
N GLU A 173 7.05 20.45 12.14
CA GLU A 173 6.57 21.38 11.13
C GLU A 173 5.37 22.22 11.59
N SER A 174 4.44 21.59 12.30
CA SER A 174 3.16 22.17 12.68
C SER A 174 2.84 21.96 14.15
N GLN A 175 2.06 22.85 14.71
CA GLN A 175 1.55 22.80 16.07
C GLN A 175 0.10 23.29 16.10
N THR A 176 -0.64 22.91 17.14
CA THR A 176 -1.97 23.43 17.40
C THR A 176 -1.88 24.62 18.34
N THR A 177 -2.50 25.72 17.96
CA THR A 177 -2.64 26.92 18.77
C THR A 177 -4.12 27.22 18.96
N GLU A 178 -4.45 27.96 19.97
CA GLU A 178 -5.82 28.41 20.24
C GLU A 178 -5.97 29.88 19.81
N TYR A 179 -7.09 30.22 19.18
CA TYR A 179 -7.46 31.57 18.85
C TYR A 179 -8.91 31.86 19.27
N ILE A 180 -9.21 33.11 19.56
CA ILE A 180 -10.57 33.54 19.88
C ILE A 180 -11.24 33.98 18.59
N ASP A 181 -12.32 33.28 18.21
CA ASP A 181 -13.13 33.65 17.06
C ASP A 181 -13.86 34.98 17.33
N PRO A 182 -13.61 36.05 16.53
CA PRO A 182 -14.22 37.37 16.76
C PRO A 182 -15.75 37.38 16.63
N LYS A 183 -16.33 36.38 15.94
CA LYS A 183 -17.79 36.32 15.70
C LYS A 183 -18.53 35.62 16.86
N THR A 184 -17.94 34.57 17.40
CA THR A 184 -18.59 33.72 18.40
C THR A 184 -18.03 33.94 19.80
N ASN A 185 -16.91 34.66 19.93
CA ASN A 185 -16.12 34.81 21.17
C ASN A 185 -15.75 33.48 21.84
N ARG A 186 -15.63 32.40 21.04
CA ARG A 186 -15.20 31.07 21.48
C ARG A 186 -13.72 30.87 21.19
N THR A 187 -13.04 30.19 22.09
CA THR A 187 -11.66 29.74 21.86
C THR A 187 -11.71 28.48 20.98
N LEU A 188 -11.10 28.55 19.80
CA LEU A 188 -11.08 27.48 18.82
C LEU A 188 -9.65 27.04 18.54
N PRO A 189 -9.40 25.72 18.41
CA PRO A 189 -8.09 25.21 18.00
C PRO A 189 -7.82 25.46 16.52
N GLN A 190 -6.56 25.75 16.18
CA GLN A 190 -6.11 25.96 14.83
C GLN A 190 -4.71 25.39 14.63
N ILE A 191 -4.48 24.69 13.50
CA ILE A 191 -3.15 24.24 13.10
C ILE A 191 -2.36 25.42 12.53
N GLN A 192 -1.17 25.63 13.07
CA GLN A 192 -0.23 26.64 12.60
C GLN A 192 1.15 26.02 12.34
N LEU A 193 1.90 26.63 11.41
CA LEU A 193 3.30 26.25 11.20
C LEU A 193 4.16 26.78 12.35
N THR A 194 5.10 25.94 12.81
CA THR A 194 6.15 26.35 13.74
C THR A 194 7.18 27.25 13.06
N GLN A 195 8.13 27.77 13.82
CA GLN A 195 9.25 28.54 13.24
C GLN A 195 10.07 27.71 12.22
N ILE A 196 10.21 26.39 12.47
CA ILE A 196 10.86 25.46 11.53
C ILE A 196 10.00 25.32 10.26
N GLY A 197 8.69 25.14 10.41
CA GLY A 197 7.76 25.04 9.28
C GLY A 197 7.69 26.31 8.43
N LEU A 198 7.93 27.49 9.03
CA LEU A 198 7.96 28.78 8.33
C LEU A 198 9.32 29.11 7.69
N ASN A 199 10.38 28.35 8.02
CA ASN A 199 11.71 28.61 7.50
C ASN A 199 11.76 28.33 5.99
N GLN A 200 12.06 29.35 5.19
CA GLN A 200 12.07 29.25 3.72
C GLN A 200 13.11 28.23 3.20
N VAL A 201 14.29 28.16 3.81
CA VAL A 201 15.32 27.21 3.40
C VAL A 201 14.86 25.77 3.68
N PHE A 202 14.24 25.55 4.84
CA PHE A 202 13.69 24.25 5.19
C PHE A 202 12.56 23.85 4.22
N GLN A 203 11.66 24.77 3.89
CA GLN A 203 10.60 24.53 2.92
C GLN A 203 11.16 24.18 1.53
N GLN A 204 12.09 24.95 1.00
CA GLN A 204 12.66 24.70 -0.32
C GLN A 204 13.48 23.41 -0.37
N VAL A 205 14.41 23.22 0.58
CA VAL A 205 15.32 22.07 0.53
C VAL A 205 14.59 20.78 0.89
N TYR A 206 13.83 20.75 1.99
CA TYR A 206 13.23 19.53 2.50
C TYR A 206 11.90 19.19 1.82
N PHE A 207 10.96 20.15 1.73
CA PHE A 207 9.63 19.87 1.18
C PHE A 207 9.59 19.82 -0.34
N ILE A 208 10.46 20.55 -1.02
CA ILE A 208 10.46 20.60 -2.47
C ILE A 208 11.56 19.66 -3.00
N TYR A 209 12.84 20.04 -2.88
CA TYR A 209 13.91 19.32 -3.59
C TYR A 209 14.14 17.91 -3.05
N LEU A 210 14.26 17.75 -1.73
CA LEU A 210 14.51 16.45 -1.12
C LEU A 210 13.30 15.52 -1.29
N ASN A 211 12.08 16.05 -1.12
CA ASN A 211 10.86 15.28 -1.33
C ASN A 211 10.70 14.86 -2.80
N LEU A 212 10.89 15.77 -3.76
CA LEU A 212 10.83 15.44 -5.19
C LEU A 212 11.86 14.35 -5.55
N PHE A 213 13.08 14.45 -5.03
CA PHE A 213 14.12 13.49 -5.32
C PHE A 213 13.87 12.12 -4.66
N ILE A 214 13.65 12.10 -3.32
CA ILE A 214 13.53 10.85 -2.53
C ILE A 214 12.20 10.15 -2.78
N MET A 215 11.09 10.89 -2.85
CA MET A 215 9.76 10.27 -2.95
C MET A 215 9.35 9.97 -4.39
N PHE A 216 9.94 10.65 -5.38
CA PHE A 216 9.52 10.52 -6.77
C PHE A 216 10.67 10.17 -7.72
N LEU A 217 11.64 11.04 -7.97
CA LEU A 217 12.62 10.84 -9.03
C LEU A 217 13.42 9.54 -8.87
N LEU A 218 13.95 9.30 -7.68
CA LEU A 218 14.74 8.10 -7.39
C LEU A 218 13.90 6.82 -7.49
N PRO A 219 12.77 6.64 -6.76
CA PRO A 219 12.02 5.40 -6.83
C PRO A 219 11.39 5.17 -8.21
N PHE A 220 10.87 6.21 -8.87
CA PHE A 220 10.26 6.06 -10.19
C PHE A 220 11.25 5.67 -11.27
N SER A 221 12.41 6.30 -11.34
CA SER A 221 13.47 5.94 -12.29
C SER A 221 13.89 4.48 -12.10
N PHE A 222 14.07 4.07 -10.85
CA PHE A 222 14.46 2.71 -10.51
C PHE A 222 13.36 1.70 -10.88
N LEU A 223 12.12 1.97 -10.50
CA LEU A 223 10.98 1.11 -10.83
C LEU A 223 10.74 1.01 -12.32
N ALA A 224 10.83 2.10 -13.06
CA ALA A 224 10.67 2.10 -14.53
C ALA A 224 11.72 1.21 -15.20
N VAL A 225 13.00 1.38 -14.87
CA VAL A 225 14.09 0.59 -15.44
C VAL A 225 13.93 -0.90 -15.10
N LEU A 226 13.70 -1.23 -13.82
CA LEU A 226 13.57 -2.63 -13.40
C LEU A 226 12.33 -3.31 -14.00
N ASN A 227 11.21 -2.59 -14.14
CA ASN A 227 10.01 -3.14 -14.76
C ASN A 227 10.18 -3.43 -16.24
N VAL A 228 10.84 -2.54 -16.99
CA VAL A 228 11.13 -2.81 -18.41
C VAL A 228 11.98 -4.09 -18.54
N GLN A 229 13.01 -4.24 -17.72
CA GLN A 229 13.86 -5.42 -17.72
C GLN A 229 13.10 -6.68 -17.30
N LEU A 230 12.25 -6.59 -16.28
CA LEU A 230 11.42 -7.70 -15.78
C LEU A 230 10.40 -8.15 -16.84
N ILE A 231 9.72 -7.21 -17.53
CA ILE A 231 8.78 -7.51 -18.61
C ILE A 231 9.50 -8.21 -19.77
N ARG A 232 10.68 -7.73 -20.15
CA ARG A 232 11.50 -8.36 -21.20
C ARG A 232 11.88 -9.78 -20.80
N ALA A 233 12.37 -10.00 -19.59
CA ALA A 233 12.75 -11.33 -19.09
C ALA A 233 11.55 -12.30 -19.03
N VAL A 234 10.38 -11.85 -18.58
CA VAL A 234 9.16 -12.66 -18.58
C VAL A 234 8.70 -13.02 -20.00
N LYS A 235 8.77 -12.08 -20.95
CA LYS A 235 8.45 -12.37 -22.37
C LYS A 235 9.38 -13.43 -22.96
N VAL A 236 10.70 -13.31 -22.74
CA VAL A 236 11.70 -14.29 -23.21
C VAL A 236 11.43 -15.67 -22.57
N ALA A 237 11.26 -15.71 -21.25
CA ALA A 237 10.95 -16.96 -20.55
C ALA A 237 9.63 -17.59 -21.02
N ARG A 238 8.60 -16.80 -21.35
CA ARG A 238 7.33 -17.28 -21.89
C ARG A 238 7.51 -17.92 -23.27
N ASN A 239 8.28 -17.29 -24.14
CA ASN A 239 8.55 -17.81 -25.49
C ASN A 239 9.37 -19.11 -25.45
N ALA A 240 10.35 -19.20 -24.54
CA ALA A 240 11.12 -20.44 -24.32
C ALA A 240 10.27 -21.59 -23.73
N ARG A 241 9.22 -21.29 -22.97
CA ARG A 241 8.33 -22.25 -22.29
C ARG A 241 7.40 -23.04 -23.19
N ILE A 242 7.16 -22.62 -24.42
CA ILE A 242 6.42 -23.43 -25.39
C ILE A 242 7.08 -24.81 -25.53
N LYS A 243 8.32 -24.96 -25.03
CA LYS A 243 9.14 -26.21 -25.10
C LYS A 243 9.43 -26.89 -23.75
N MET A 244 9.06 -26.38 -22.55
CA MET A 244 9.49 -26.95 -21.27
C MET A 244 8.48 -26.81 -20.09
N SER A 245 8.61 -27.70 -19.14
CA SER A 245 7.80 -28.16 -18.00
C SER A 245 7.04 -27.17 -17.08
N THR A 246 6.09 -27.76 -16.30
CA THR A 246 5.08 -27.16 -15.41
C THR A 246 5.59 -26.31 -14.22
N SER A 247 6.82 -26.49 -13.74
CA SER A 247 7.35 -25.75 -12.56
C SER A 247 7.60 -24.26 -12.87
N ALA A 248 8.17 -23.98 -14.02
CA ALA A 248 8.44 -22.63 -14.52
C ALA A 248 7.16 -21.78 -14.72
N SER A 249 6.00 -22.43 -14.93
CA SER A 249 4.70 -21.74 -15.06
C SER A 249 4.20 -21.12 -13.75
N LYS A 250 4.60 -21.66 -12.57
CA LYS A 250 4.14 -21.15 -11.27
C LYS A 250 4.81 -19.82 -10.87
N GLU A 251 6.09 -19.67 -11.18
CA GLU A 251 6.85 -18.41 -10.91
C GLU A 251 6.45 -17.28 -11.84
N ALA A 252 6.12 -17.58 -13.11
CA ALA A 252 5.66 -16.57 -14.06
C ALA A 252 4.35 -15.90 -13.66
N ASN A 253 3.40 -16.65 -13.09
CA ASN A 253 2.13 -16.08 -12.66
C ASN A 253 2.30 -15.12 -11.47
N LEU A 254 3.25 -15.41 -10.55
CA LEU A 254 3.59 -14.50 -9.47
C LEU A 254 4.21 -13.22 -10.02
N THR A 255 5.13 -13.34 -10.96
CA THR A 255 5.80 -12.18 -11.58
C THR A 255 4.82 -11.28 -12.33
N VAL A 256 3.84 -11.86 -13.07
CA VAL A 256 2.79 -11.07 -13.74
C VAL A 256 1.93 -10.31 -12.73
N MET A 257 1.56 -10.94 -11.60
CA MET A 257 0.84 -10.26 -10.53
C MET A 257 1.61 -9.04 -10.00
N LEU A 258 2.91 -9.22 -9.77
CA LEU A 258 3.75 -8.16 -9.24
C LEU A 258 3.99 -7.03 -10.23
N ILE A 259 4.15 -7.35 -11.53
CA ILE A 259 4.20 -6.33 -12.60
C ILE A 259 2.91 -5.51 -12.60
N ALA A 260 1.74 -6.13 -12.44
CA ALA A 260 0.47 -5.42 -12.39
C ALA A 260 0.40 -4.45 -11.20
N VAL A 261 0.85 -4.88 -10.01
CA VAL A 261 0.93 -4.01 -8.81
C VAL A 261 1.81 -2.79 -9.07
N ILE A 262 3.00 -3.01 -9.66
CA ILE A 262 3.94 -1.91 -9.92
C ILE A 262 3.41 -0.96 -11.00
N MET A 263 2.75 -1.47 -12.05
CA MET A 263 2.15 -0.63 -13.10
C MET A 263 1.04 0.25 -12.53
N VAL A 264 0.18 -0.30 -11.67
CA VAL A 264 -0.84 0.50 -10.97
C VAL A 264 -0.20 1.56 -10.08
N PHE A 265 0.84 1.19 -9.31
CA PHE A 265 1.61 2.13 -8.50
C PHE A 265 2.15 3.29 -9.34
N LEU A 266 2.84 3.01 -10.46
CA LEU A 266 3.40 4.04 -11.34
C LEU A 266 2.30 4.99 -11.87
N VAL A 267 1.19 4.45 -12.36
CA VAL A 267 0.08 5.25 -12.90
C VAL A 267 -0.57 6.11 -11.82
N CYS A 268 -0.81 5.55 -10.63
CA CYS A 268 -1.48 6.26 -9.54
C CYS A 268 -0.60 7.37 -8.92
N GLN A 269 0.71 7.26 -9.02
CA GLN A 269 1.63 8.25 -8.48
C GLN A 269 1.99 9.39 -9.45
N LEU A 270 1.73 9.22 -10.77
CA LEU A 270 2.02 10.26 -11.77
C LEU A 270 1.39 11.63 -11.44
N PRO A 271 0.11 11.74 -11.04
CA PRO A 271 -0.48 13.02 -10.68
C PRO A 271 0.22 13.68 -9.48
N SER A 272 0.67 12.90 -8.49
CA SER A 272 1.40 13.43 -7.33
C SER A 272 2.78 13.98 -7.70
N ILE A 273 3.43 13.43 -8.72
CA ILE A 273 4.68 13.98 -9.27
C ILE A 273 4.39 15.34 -9.91
N ALA A 274 3.35 15.42 -10.75
CA ALA A 274 2.96 16.66 -11.39
C ALA A 274 2.58 17.74 -10.36
N ASP A 275 1.89 17.35 -9.28
CA ASP A 275 1.56 18.24 -8.16
C ASP A 275 2.83 18.83 -7.51
N ASN A 276 3.82 18.00 -7.18
CA ASN A 276 5.09 18.46 -6.63
C ASN A 276 5.88 19.38 -7.58
N ILE A 277 5.83 19.12 -8.89
CA ILE A 277 6.47 19.97 -9.90
C ILE A 277 5.76 21.33 -9.97
N LEU A 278 4.43 21.35 -9.95
CA LEU A 278 3.65 22.61 -9.94
C LEU A 278 3.99 23.45 -8.71
N TRP A 279 4.14 22.81 -7.54
CA TRP A 279 4.60 23.46 -6.31
C TRP A 279 5.98 24.10 -6.41
N THR A 280 6.86 23.55 -7.24
CA THR A 280 8.22 24.07 -7.44
C THR A 280 8.23 25.27 -8.38
N ILE A 281 7.32 25.32 -9.35
CA ILE A 281 7.34 26.32 -10.44
C ILE A 281 6.46 27.54 -10.14
N PHE A 282 5.31 27.33 -9.49
CA PHE A 282 4.30 28.37 -9.32
C PHE A 282 4.27 28.94 -7.90
N ASP A 283 3.89 30.22 -7.76
CA ASP A 283 3.67 30.84 -6.46
C ASP A 283 2.46 30.17 -5.77
N MET A 284 2.63 29.87 -4.49
CA MET A 284 1.63 29.26 -3.62
C MET A 284 0.30 29.99 -3.61
N LYS A 285 0.32 31.32 -3.68
CA LYS A 285 -0.88 32.16 -3.71
C LYS A 285 -1.73 31.90 -4.94
N GLN A 286 -1.10 31.77 -6.10
CA GLN A 286 -1.79 31.53 -7.37
C GLN A 286 -2.40 30.12 -7.41
N LEU A 287 -1.68 29.12 -6.91
CA LEU A 287 -2.14 27.75 -6.87
C LEU A 287 -3.35 27.58 -5.95
N HIS A 288 -3.33 28.14 -4.75
CA HIS A 288 -4.41 27.98 -3.76
C HIS A 288 -5.74 28.60 -4.17
N CYS A 289 -5.72 29.69 -4.94
CA CYS A 289 -6.93 30.32 -5.45
C CYS A 289 -7.43 29.71 -6.77
N SER A 290 -6.69 28.77 -7.36
CA SER A 290 -7.08 28.12 -8.61
C SER A 290 -8.02 26.94 -8.36
N ILE A 291 -9.28 27.05 -8.77
CA ILE A 291 -10.27 25.96 -8.72
C ILE A 291 -9.77 24.71 -9.46
N HIS A 292 -9.11 24.90 -10.60
CA HIS A 292 -8.56 23.80 -11.39
C HIS A 292 -7.45 23.07 -10.65
N TYR A 293 -6.58 23.80 -9.94
CA TYR A 293 -5.53 23.23 -9.14
C TYR A 293 -6.09 22.44 -7.95
N ILE A 294 -7.05 23.00 -7.21
CA ILE A 294 -7.71 22.33 -6.09
C ILE A 294 -8.36 21.00 -6.54
N ARG A 295 -9.05 21.01 -7.70
CA ARG A 295 -9.63 19.78 -8.27
C ARG A 295 -8.56 18.78 -8.69
N PHE A 296 -7.48 19.25 -9.29
CA PHE A 296 -6.36 18.38 -9.69
C PHE A 296 -5.71 17.71 -8.48
N THR A 297 -5.37 18.43 -7.43
CA THR A 297 -4.77 17.85 -6.21
C THR A 297 -5.73 16.92 -5.48
N THR A 298 -7.04 17.23 -5.50
CA THR A 298 -8.09 16.35 -4.98
C THR A 298 -8.08 15.01 -5.69
N ILE A 299 -8.01 14.99 -7.02
CA ILE A 299 -7.93 13.76 -7.83
C ILE A 299 -6.58 13.05 -7.62
N SER A 300 -5.48 13.80 -7.58
CA SER A 300 -4.14 13.26 -7.34
C SER A 300 -4.07 12.46 -6.04
N ASN A 301 -4.58 13.02 -4.97
CA ASN A 301 -4.62 12.35 -3.68
C ASN A 301 -5.58 11.14 -3.67
N LEU A 302 -6.72 11.21 -4.38
CA LEU A 302 -7.61 10.04 -4.55
C LEU A 302 -6.89 8.89 -5.26
N MET A 303 -6.02 9.17 -6.23
CA MET A 303 -5.20 8.13 -6.87
C MET A 303 -4.26 7.43 -5.88
N VAL A 304 -3.73 8.15 -4.88
CA VAL A 304 -2.94 7.53 -3.78
C VAL A 304 -3.80 6.58 -2.96
N VAL A 305 -5.05 6.96 -2.64
CA VAL A 305 -6.00 6.09 -1.93
C VAL A 305 -6.32 4.84 -2.75
N ILE A 306 -6.58 4.99 -4.05
CA ILE A 306 -6.84 3.88 -4.97
C ILE A 306 -5.63 2.93 -5.00
N ASN A 307 -4.40 3.47 -5.09
CA ASN A 307 -3.18 2.68 -5.08
C ASN A 307 -3.09 1.77 -3.84
N SER A 308 -3.34 2.32 -2.65
CA SER A 308 -3.27 1.56 -1.39
C SER A 308 -4.45 0.58 -1.20
N ALA A 309 -5.58 0.80 -1.89
CA ALA A 309 -6.76 -0.04 -1.77
C ALA A 309 -6.81 -1.21 -2.77
N VAL A 310 -6.15 -1.09 -3.94
CA VAL A 310 -6.35 -2.03 -5.05
C VAL A 310 -5.56 -3.34 -4.92
N ASN A 311 -4.57 -3.40 -4.04
CA ASN A 311 -3.64 -4.53 -3.91
C ASN A 311 -4.35 -5.88 -3.73
N PHE A 312 -5.39 -5.94 -2.89
CA PHE A 312 -6.18 -7.15 -2.71
C PHE A 312 -6.82 -7.64 -4.02
N ILE A 313 -7.40 -6.73 -4.82
CA ILE A 313 -7.99 -7.06 -6.13
C ILE A 313 -6.92 -7.67 -7.04
N LEU A 314 -5.74 -7.05 -7.10
CA LEU A 314 -4.64 -7.52 -7.95
C LEU A 314 -4.17 -8.91 -7.54
N TYR A 315 -4.10 -9.19 -6.22
CA TYR A 315 -3.76 -10.52 -5.72
C TYR A 315 -4.84 -11.55 -6.07
N CYS A 316 -6.11 -11.18 -6.01
CA CYS A 316 -7.24 -12.03 -6.40
C CYS A 316 -7.26 -12.29 -7.92
N LEU A 317 -7.00 -11.29 -8.76
CA LEU A 317 -7.04 -11.43 -10.22
C LEU A 317 -5.85 -12.21 -10.76
N PHE A 318 -4.64 -11.89 -10.31
CA PHE A 318 -3.41 -12.42 -10.89
C PHE A 318 -2.74 -13.51 -10.03
N GLY A 319 -2.99 -13.57 -8.71
CA GLY A 319 -2.34 -14.46 -7.77
C GLY A 319 -2.99 -15.85 -7.67
N LYS A 320 -2.67 -16.82 -8.53
CA LYS A 320 -3.24 -18.19 -8.46
C LYS A 320 -3.06 -18.85 -7.10
N ARG A 321 -1.88 -18.71 -6.45
CA ARG A 321 -1.62 -19.26 -5.12
C ARG A 321 -2.44 -18.53 -4.06
N PHE A 322 -2.51 -17.20 -4.13
CA PHE A 322 -3.28 -16.36 -3.23
C PHE A 322 -4.76 -16.76 -3.25
N ARG A 323 -5.39 -16.88 -4.44
CA ARG A 323 -6.79 -17.33 -4.56
C ARG A 323 -7.04 -18.71 -3.95
N LYS A 324 -6.14 -19.67 -4.18
CA LYS A 324 -6.30 -21.01 -3.58
C LYS A 324 -6.30 -20.97 -2.06
N VAL A 325 -5.41 -20.19 -1.46
CA VAL A 325 -5.33 -20.05 0.01
C VAL A 325 -6.50 -19.23 0.53
N PHE A 326 -6.89 -18.16 -0.16
CA PHE A 326 -8.08 -17.34 0.16
C PHE A 326 -9.34 -18.21 0.21
N ILE A 327 -9.62 -19.00 -0.83
CA ILE A 327 -10.77 -19.90 -0.89
C ILE A 327 -10.69 -20.94 0.24
N LYS A 328 -9.49 -21.48 0.52
CA LYS A 328 -9.29 -22.45 1.60
C LYS A 328 -9.63 -21.88 2.98
N ILE A 329 -9.29 -20.59 3.23
CA ILE A 329 -9.50 -19.95 4.53
C ILE A 329 -10.97 -19.47 4.69
N PHE A 330 -11.49 -18.77 3.67
CA PHE A 330 -12.75 -18.06 3.78
C PHE A 330 -13.95 -18.79 3.15
N CYS A 331 -13.72 -19.67 2.16
CA CYS A 331 -14.76 -20.37 1.45
C CYS A 331 -14.83 -21.86 1.83
N LYS A 332 -14.48 -22.23 3.07
CA LYS A 332 -14.61 -23.59 3.61
C LYS A 332 -16.10 -23.98 3.78
N TRP A 333 -16.88 -23.92 2.71
CA TRP A 333 -18.13 -24.65 2.68
C TRP A 333 -17.90 -26.06 2.16
N LYS A 334 -17.93 -27.01 3.13
CA LYS A 334 -18.16 -28.46 2.98
C LYS A 334 -17.66 -29.10 1.66
N LYS A 335 -16.35 -29.30 1.52
CA LYS A 335 -15.88 -30.54 0.89
C LYS A 335 -15.13 -31.29 1.98
N LYS A 336 -15.73 -32.43 2.44
CA LYS A 336 -15.00 -33.51 3.12
C LYS A 336 -13.78 -33.75 2.26
N GLU A 337 -12.58 -33.52 2.80
CA GLU A 337 -11.37 -34.02 2.18
C GLU A 337 -11.55 -35.55 2.08
N PRO A 338 -11.31 -36.16 0.91
CA PRO A 338 -11.14 -37.61 0.87
C PRO A 338 -9.98 -37.90 1.82
N GLN A 339 -10.25 -38.61 2.89
CA GLN A 339 -9.18 -39.15 3.75
C GLN A 339 -8.33 -40.03 2.85
N PHE A 340 -7.17 -39.56 2.42
CA PHE A 340 -6.14 -40.42 1.89
C PHE A 340 -5.67 -41.28 3.07
N LYS A 341 -6.22 -42.47 3.19
CA LYS A 341 -5.65 -43.52 4.02
C LYS A 341 -4.22 -43.77 3.52
N TYR A 342 -3.24 -43.37 4.31
CA TYR A 342 -1.87 -43.82 4.10
C TYR A 342 -1.89 -45.33 4.23
N ILE A 343 -1.68 -46.04 3.13
CA ILE A 343 -1.40 -47.49 3.17
C ILE A 343 0.04 -47.55 3.67
N MET A 344 0.22 -47.89 4.95
CA MET A 344 1.50 -48.36 5.48
C MET A 344 1.82 -49.68 4.80
N TYR A 345 2.84 -49.73 3.97
CA TYR A 345 3.45 -50.95 3.53
C TYR A 345 4.36 -51.44 4.65
N ASP A 346 3.91 -52.44 5.42
CA ASP A 346 4.80 -53.23 6.24
C ASP A 346 5.69 -54.04 5.30
N SER A 347 6.95 -53.61 5.18
CA SER A 347 7.99 -54.36 4.50
C SER A 347 8.44 -55.51 5.40
N VAL A 348 7.78 -56.66 5.28
CA VAL A 348 8.33 -57.92 5.82
C VAL A 348 9.47 -58.35 4.89
N VAL A 349 10.69 -58.19 5.36
CA VAL A 349 11.87 -58.76 4.73
C VAL A 349 11.88 -60.28 5.04
N ILE A 350 11.43 -61.07 4.11
CA ILE A 350 11.68 -62.50 4.12
C ILE A 350 12.89 -62.78 3.20
N ASN A 351 13.99 -63.07 3.83
CA ASN A 351 15.20 -63.51 3.17
C ASN A 351 15.09 -65.03 2.87
N THR A 352 14.64 -65.37 1.67
CA THR A 352 14.92 -66.69 1.07
C THR A 352 14.83 -66.60 -0.45
N GLY A 353 15.89 -67.06 -1.12
CA GLY A 353 15.98 -67.05 -2.58
C GLY A 353 14.89 -67.92 -3.22
N SER A 354 14.18 -67.30 -4.11
CA SER A 354 13.52 -67.82 -5.32
C SER A 354 12.29 -67.01 -5.67
N ARG A 355 12.22 -66.61 -6.92
CA ARG A 355 11.19 -65.82 -7.61
C ARG A 355 9.76 -66.27 -7.30
N ARG A 356 8.90 -65.38 -6.85
CA ARG A 356 7.52 -65.17 -7.35
C ARG A 356 6.92 -63.94 -6.65
N ILE A 357 6.65 -62.91 -7.40
CA ILE A 357 5.85 -61.74 -6.96
C ILE A 357 4.38 -62.20 -7.03
N MET A 358 3.69 -62.25 -5.89
CA MET A 358 2.23 -62.31 -5.83
C MET A 358 1.70 -61.02 -5.20
N ASN A 359 1.05 -60.20 -6.02
CA ASN A 359 0.23 -59.09 -5.57
C ASN A 359 -1.04 -59.67 -4.89
N GLN A 360 -1.18 -59.48 -3.58
CA GLN A 360 -2.48 -59.58 -2.91
C GLN A 360 -2.84 -58.24 -2.28
N THR A 361 -3.79 -57.56 -2.88
CA THR A 361 -4.52 -56.43 -2.31
C THR A 361 -5.62 -56.98 -1.40
N LYS A 362 -5.50 -56.86 -0.08
CA LYS A 362 -6.62 -57.09 0.86
C LYS A 362 -7.30 -55.74 1.13
N PHE A 363 -8.51 -55.61 0.68
CA PHE A 363 -9.45 -54.59 1.12
C PHE A 363 -10.02 -54.98 2.47
N TYR A 364 -9.86 -54.13 3.50
CA TYR A 364 -10.67 -54.19 4.72
C TYR A 364 -11.70 -53.06 4.67
N ASP A 365 -12.95 -53.46 4.52
CA ASP A 365 -14.11 -52.63 4.70
C ASP A 365 -14.45 -52.66 6.20
N THR A 366 -14.45 -51.55 6.88
CA THR A 366 -14.99 -51.43 8.23
C THR A 366 -16.03 -50.33 8.24
N ASP A 367 -17.24 -50.71 7.80
CA ASP A 367 -18.46 -50.15 8.35
C ASP A 367 -18.70 -50.86 9.69
N SER A 368 -18.64 -50.09 10.77
CA SER A 368 -19.33 -50.43 12.01
C SER A 368 -19.66 -49.13 12.75
N THR A 369 -20.91 -48.76 12.63
CA THR A 369 -21.79 -48.11 13.59
C THR A 369 -21.34 -48.23 15.05
N PHE A 370 -21.32 -47.11 15.78
CA PHE A 370 -21.85 -47.06 17.15
C PHE A 370 -22.27 -45.60 17.50
N VAL A 371 -23.58 -45.47 17.79
CA VAL A 371 -24.38 -44.60 18.69
C VAL A 371 -23.93 -43.15 18.86
#